data_d25373e7720368da264700e12c581bc1
#
_entry.id   d25373e7720368da264700e12c581bc1
#
_cell.length_a   1.000
_cell.length_b   1.000
_cell.length_c   1.000
_cell.angle_alpha   90.00
_cell.angle_beta   90.00
_cell.angle_gamma   90.00
#
_symmetry.space_group_name_H-M   'P 1'
#
loop_
_entity.id
_entity.type
_entity.pdbx_description
1 polymer ?
#
loop_
_entity_poly.entity_id
_entity_poly.type
_entity_poly.pdbx_seq_one_letter_code
_entity_poly.pdbx_strand_id
1 'polypeptide(L)'
;MAVRKSTPAKPTAAAKKTGTSSRASAPAGTGMISELDCYLFGAGTHYDIYQKLGAHPMTFKGKAGIYFAVWAPHAEQVHLVGDFNGWNPDANPMKKISDMGIWEYFNPGMKTGELYKFAITTDTGKILYKADPFAFSAEYRPGTASVTADLSGFSWADTDWITKR
;
A
#
# COMPACT_ATOMS: atom_id res chain seq x y z
N MET A 1 -0.48 49.98 -67.44
CA MET A 1 0.18 48.89 -66.69
C MET A 1 -0.44 48.83 -65.30
N ALA A 2 -1.34 47.92 -65.05
CA ALA A 2 -2.04 47.79 -63.78
C ALA A 2 -1.43 46.62 -62.98
N VAL A 3 -0.87 46.90 -61.81
CA VAL A 3 -0.26 45.95 -60.86
C VAL A 3 -1.40 45.38 -59.99
N ARG A 4 -1.67 44.08 -60.12
CA ARG A 4 -2.59 43.35 -59.24
C ARG A 4 -1.91 43.08 -57.90
N LYS A 5 -2.49 43.56 -56.80
CA LYS A 5 -2.16 43.19 -55.42
C LYS A 5 -2.74 41.82 -55.12
N SER A 6 -1.90 40.87 -54.78
CA SER A 6 -2.28 39.55 -54.26
C SER A 6 -2.50 39.62 -52.75
N THR A 7 -3.68 39.20 -52.30
CA THR A 7 -4.05 39.08 -50.89
C THR A 7 -3.48 37.77 -50.33
N PRO A 8 -2.82 37.75 -49.14
CA PRO A 8 -2.38 36.50 -48.53
C PRO A 8 -3.51 35.76 -47.89
N ALA A 9 -3.56 34.44 -48.13
CA ALA A 9 -4.52 33.51 -47.54
C ALA A 9 -4.28 33.31 -46.05
N LYS A 10 -5.40 33.24 -45.32
CA LYS A 10 -5.52 33.00 -43.89
C LYS A 10 -5.08 31.54 -43.58
N PRO A 11 -4.25 31.24 -42.58
CA PRO A 11 -3.92 29.85 -42.25
C PRO A 11 -5.08 29.20 -41.51
N THR A 12 -5.46 28.01 -42.02
CA THR A 12 -6.46 27.12 -41.47
C THR A 12 -5.97 26.54 -40.13
N ALA A 13 -6.78 26.67 -39.07
CA ALA A 13 -6.49 26.14 -37.77
C ALA A 13 -6.45 24.60 -37.81
N ALA A 14 -5.28 24.04 -37.47
CA ALA A 14 -5.10 22.61 -37.30
C ALA A 14 -5.83 22.15 -36.03
N ALA A 15 -6.74 21.20 -36.20
CA ALA A 15 -7.46 20.55 -35.11
C ALA A 15 -6.51 19.82 -34.17
N LYS A 16 -6.48 20.28 -32.93
CA LYS A 16 -5.73 19.66 -31.82
C LYS A 16 -6.41 18.32 -31.47
N LYS A 17 -5.84 17.21 -31.88
CA LYS A 17 -6.23 15.88 -31.42
C LYS A 17 -5.96 15.80 -29.93
N THR A 18 -7.00 15.84 -29.11
CA THR A 18 -6.96 15.46 -27.69
C THR A 18 -6.74 13.97 -27.64
N GLY A 19 -5.49 13.55 -27.46
CA GLY A 19 -5.15 12.19 -27.14
C GLY A 19 -5.70 11.88 -25.75
N THR A 20 -6.78 11.11 -25.70
CA THR A 20 -7.24 10.47 -24.47
C THR A 20 -6.18 9.47 -24.07
N SER A 21 -5.30 9.86 -23.15
CA SER A 21 -4.38 8.94 -22.48
C SER A 21 -5.25 7.96 -21.70
N SER A 22 -5.42 6.75 -22.21
CA SER A 22 -5.98 5.64 -21.45
C SER A 22 -4.99 5.33 -20.34
N ARG A 23 -5.27 5.89 -19.16
CA ARG A 23 -4.59 5.53 -17.91
C ARG A 23 -4.77 4.03 -17.73
N ALA A 24 -3.69 3.26 -17.93
CA ALA A 24 -3.68 1.84 -17.68
C ALA A 24 -4.13 1.66 -16.22
N SER A 25 -5.26 0.97 -16.02
CA SER A 25 -5.75 0.65 -14.69
C SER A 25 -4.68 -0.17 -13.98
N ALA A 26 -4.22 0.32 -12.83
CA ALA A 26 -3.35 -0.44 -11.97
C ALA A 26 -3.99 -1.82 -11.73
N PRO A 27 -3.20 -2.91 -11.74
CA PRO A 27 -3.76 -4.25 -11.57
C PRO A 27 -4.52 -4.33 -10.25
N ALA A 28 -5.75 -4.86 -10.27
CA ALA A 28 -6.62 -4.95 -9.12
C ALA A 28 -5.89 -5.51 -7.88
N GLY A 29 -5.91 -4.74 -6.80
CA GLY A 29 -5.37 -5.12 -5.49
C GLY A 29 -6.23 -6.19 -4.80
N THR A 30 -5.95 -6.47 -3.54
CA THR A 30 -6.80 -7.35 -2.71
C THR A 30 -8.19 -6.74 -2.46
N GLY A 31 -8.33 -5.42 -2.68
CA GLY A 31 -9.54 -4.65 -2.41
C GLY A 31 -9.68 -4.22 -0.95
N MET A 32 -8.67 -4.50 -0.11
CA MET A 32 -8.66 -4.09 1.29
C MET A 32 -8.49 -2.56 1.41
N ILE A 33 -7.65 -1.98 0.58
CA ILE A 33 -7.46 -0.54 0.46
C ILE A 33 -8.16 -0.06 -0.81
N SER A 34 -9.17 0.79 -0.65
CA SER A 34 -9.96 1.38 -1.73
C SER A 34 -9.32 2.68 -2.26
N GLU A 35 -9.82 3.17 -3.40
CA GLU A 35 -9.42 4.49 -3.91
C GLU A 35 -9.77 5.62 -2.94
N LEU A 36 -10.90 5.48 -2.22
CA LEU A 36 -11.29 6.43 -1.18
C LEU A 36 -10.30 6.44 -0.02
N ASP A 37 -9.82 5.25 0.42
CA ASP A 37 -8.79 5.16 1.46
C ASP A 37 -7.51 5.86 1.02
N CYS A 38 -7.07 5.64 -0.21
CA CYS A 38 -5.91 6.33 -0.79
C CYS A 38 -6.10 7.85 -0.79
N TYR A 39 -7.28 8.32 -1.22
CA TYR A 39 -7.59 9.75 -1.23
C TYR A 39 -7.56 10.36 0.17
N LEU A 40 -8.26 9.75 1.14
CA LEU A 40 -8.31 10.24 2.53
C LEU A 40 -6.94 10.20 3.19
N PHE A 41 -6.14 9.15 2.92
CA PHE A 41 -4.77 9.03 3.41
C PHE A 41 -3.90 10.16 2.88
N GLY A 42 -3.98 10.46 1.57
CA GLY A 42 -3.25 11.56 0.96
C GLY A 42 -3.67 12.93 1.44
N ALA A 43 -4.93 13.10 1.81
CA ALA A 43 -5.45 14.33 2.42
C ALA A 43 -5.10 14.47 3.92
N GLY A 44 -4.52 13.41 4.55
CA GLY A 44 -4.21 13.38 5.97
C GLY A 44 -5.45 13.29 6.87
N THR A 45 -6.59 12.82 6.33
CA THR A 45 -7.87 12.74 7.05
C THR A 45 -8.37 11.32 7.28
N HIS A 46 -7.55 10.31 6.97
CA HIS A 46 -7.89 8.91 7.20
C HIS A 46 -7.46 8.47 8.61
N TYR A 47 -8.30 8.73 9.60
CA TYR A 47 -7.98 8.42 11.00
C TYR A 47 -7.97 6.91 11.32
N ASP A 48 -8.67 6.09 10.54
CA ASP A 48 -8.78 4.64 10.73
C ASP A 48 -7.84 3.83 9.80
N ILE A 49 -6.83 4.47 9.22
CA ILE A 49 -5.90 3.80 8.29
C ILE A 49 -5.14 2.62 8.94
N TYR A 50 -4.98 2.65 10.26
CA TYR A 50 -4.37 1.55 11.03
C TYR A 50 -5.13 0.22 10.94
N GLN A 51 -6.41 0.25 10.55
CA GLN A 51 -7.20 -0.94 10.28
C GLN A 51 -6.88 -1.57 8.92
N LYS A 52 -6.08 -0.90 8.10
CA LYS A 52 -5.76 -1.30 6.74
C LYS A 52 -4.26 -1.42 6.48
N LEU A 53 -3.45 -0.48 7.00
CA LEU A 53 -1.99 -0.62 7.03
C LEU A 53 -1.57 -1.52 8.20
N GLY A 54 -0.50 -2.26 8.00
CA GLY A 54 -0.02 -3.24 8.96
C GLY A 54 -0.30 -4.68 8.52
N ALA A 55 -0.38 -5.59 9.51
CA ALA A 55 -0.63 -7.01 9.31
C ALA A 55 -2.00 -7.39 9.88
N HIS A 56 -2.91 -7.88 9.03
CA HIS A 56 -4.30 -8.19 9.41
C HIS A 56 -4.68 -9.63 9.04
N PRO A 57 -5.10 -10.47 9.99
CA PRO A 57 -5.69 -11.75 9.69
C PRO A 57 -6.97 -11.57 8.87
N MET A 58 -7.07 -12.27 7.74
CA MET A 58 -8.26 -12.22 6.90
C MET A 58 -8.43 -13.48 6.03
N THR A 59 -9.61 -13.61 5.44
CA THR A 59 -9.86 -14.60 4.38
C THR A 59 -9.97 -13.89 3.04
N PHE A 60 -9.08 -14.25 2.10
CA PHE A 60 -9.09 -13.71 0.75
C PHE A 60 -9.22 -14.85 -0.28
N LYS A 61 -10.19 -14.75 -1.18
CA LYS A 61 -10.50 -15.79 -2.21
C LYS A 61 -10.66 -17.20 -1.60
N GLY A 62 -11.32 -17.29 -0.43
CA GLY A 62 -11.56 -18.54 0.26
C GLY A 62 -10.37 -19.15 1.01
N LYS A 63 -9.24 -18.45 1.07
CA LYS A 63 -8.05 -18.88 1.83
C LYS A 63 -7.84 -17.97 3.02
N ALA A 64 -7.74 -18.54 4.21
CA ALA A 64 -7.31 -17.82 5.41
C ALA A 64 -5.82 -17.50 5.33
N GLY A 65 -5.41 -16.35 5.86
CA GLY A 65 -4.03 -15.90 5.86
C GLY A 65 -3.89 -14.52 6.49
N ILE A 66 -2.73 -13.89 6.26
CA ILE A 66 -2.42 -12.55 6.75
C ILE A 66 -2.26 -11.60 5.55
N TYR A 67 -2.97 -10.51 5.60
CA TYR A 67 -2.81 -9.37 4.70
C TYR A 67 -1.80 -8.40 5.28
N PHE A 68 -0.91 -7.89 4.46
CA PHE A 68 0.09 -6.90 4.79
C PHE A 68 -0.05 -5.69 3.91
N ALA A 69 0.02 -4.50 4.49
CA ALA A 69 0.11 -3.26 3.74
C ALA A 69 1.06 -2.28 4.43
N VAL A 70 1.84 -1.57 3.61
CA VAL A 70 2.81 -0.58 4.09
C VAL A 70 2.86 0.63 3.17
N TRP A 71 3.08 1.78 3.73
CA TRP A 71 3.35 3.01 3.00
C TRP A 71 4.86 3.21 2.87
N ALA A 72 5.35 3.12 1.64
CA ALA A 72 6.76 3.31 1.27
C ALA A 72 6.84 4.07 -0.06
N PRO A 73 6.65 5.41 -0.06
CA PRO A 73 6.48 6.22 -1.28
C PRO A 73 7.74 6.29 -2.13
N HIS A 74 8.92 6.19 -1.52
CA HIS A 74 10.22 6.27 -2.21
C HIS A 74 10.84 4.90 -2.49
N ALA A 75 10.08 3.81 -2.27
CA ALA A 75 10.55 2.47 -2.56
C ALA A 75 10.41 2.12 -4.04
N GLU A 76 11.46 1.54 -4.62
CA GLU A 76 11.42 0.91 -5.94
C GLU A 76 10.76 -0.47 -5.86
N GLN A 77 11.07 -1.22 -4.79
CA GLN A 77 10.48 -2.52 -4.51
C GLN A 77 10.31 -2.69 -3.01
N VAL A 78 9.29 -3.43 -2.61
CA VAL A 78 9.07 -3.85 -1.23
C VAL A 78 8.81 -5.34 -1.22
N HIS A 79 9.49 -6.06 -0.33
CA HIS A 79 9.29 -7.49 -0.11
C HIS A 79 8.95 -7.74 1.35
N LEU A 80 8.08 -8.71 1.60
CA LEU A 80 7.79 -9.17 2.95
C LEU A 80 8.80 -10.27 3.32
N VAL A 81 9.49 -10.10 4.43
CA VAL A 81 10.48 -11.06 4.96
C VAL A 81 10.15 -11.46 6.39
N GLY A 82 10.51 -12.67 6.76
CA GLY A 82 10.26 -13.20 8.11
C GLY A 82 10.66 -14.66 8.22
N ASP A 83 10.36 -15.29 9.36
CA ASP A 83 10.69 -16.70 9.60
C ASP A 83 10.04 -17.63 8.56
N PHE A 84 8.85 -17.28 8.09
CA PHE A 84 8.09 -18.05 7.09
C PHE A 84 8.78 -18.20 5.72
N ASN A 85 9.76 -17.36 5.41
CA ASN A 85 10.55 -17.43 4.15
C ASN A 85 12.07 -17.41 4.37
N GLY A 86 12.53 -17.67 5.61
CA GLY A 86 13.95 -17.64 5.96
C GLY A 86 14.60 -16.27 5.81
N TRP A 87 13.83 -15.19 5.96
CA TRP A 87 14.28 -13.80 5.83
C TRP A 87 14.85 -13.45 4.45
N ASN A 88 14.40 -14.16 3.41
CA ASN A 88 14.87 -13.97 2.04
C ASN A 88 14.26 -12.70 1.42
N PRO A 89 15.10 -11.68 1.08
CA PRO A 89 14.60 -10.42 0.52
C PRO A 89 14.10 -10.53 -0.92
N ASP A 90 14.37 -11.63 -1.63
CA ASP A 90 13.92 -11.86 -3.00
C ASP A 90 12.57 -12.60 -3.06
N ALA A 91 12.11 -13.12 -1.91
CA ALA A 91 10.82 -13.78 -1.81
C ALA A 91 9.70 -12.80 -1.46
N ASN A 92 8.47 -13.19 -1.74
CA ASN A 92 7.25 -12.48 -1.34
C ASN A 92 7.22 -10.99 -1.75
N PRO A 93 7.35 -10.67 -3.06
CA PRO A 93 7.27 -9.29 -3.53
C PRO A 93 5.88 -8.72 -3.26
N MET A 94 5.84 -7.52 -2.70
CA MET A 94 4.62 -6.77 -2.48
C MET A 94 4.23 -6.01 -3.75
N LYS A 95 2.95 -5.77 -3.91
CA LYS A 95 2.38 -5.07 -5.05
C LYS A 95 2.10 -3.62 -4.70
N LYS A 96 2.62 -2.70 -5.49
CA LYS A 96 2.26 -1.28 -5.40
C LYS A 96 0.83 -1.08 -5.93
N ILE A 97 -0.06 -0.57 -5.08
CA ILE A 97 -1.48 -0.37 -5.40
C ILE A 97 -1.86 1.10 -5.56
N SER A 98 -0.98 2.02 -5.18
CA SER A 98 -1.22 3.45 -5.26
C SER A 98 0.04 4.20 -5.69
N ASP A 99 -0.13 5.25 -6.50
CA ASP A 99 0.95 6.19 -6.87
C ASP A 99 1.52 6.91 -5.63
N MET A 100 0.77 6.94 -4.53
CA MET A 100 1.21 7.48 -3.24
C MET A 100 2.19 6.56 -2.51
N GLY A 101 2.48 5.38 -3.06
CA GLY A 101 3.45 4.44 -2.51
C GLY A 101 2.90 3.51 -1.45
N ILE A 102 1.64 3.10 -1.56
CA ILE A 102 1.08 2.03 -0.75
C ILE A 102 1.34 0.70 -1.44
N TRP A 103 1.87 -0.26 -0.67
CA TRP A 103 2.22 -1.61 -1.11
C TRP A 103 1.42 -2.62 -0.31
N GLU A 104 0.98 -3.70 -0.96
CA GLU A 104 0.22 -4.76 -0.30
C GLU A 104 0.71 -6.16 -0.69
N TYR A 105 0.48 -7.11 0.21
CA TYR A 105 0.72 -8.53 -0.02
C TYR A 105 -0.23 -9.36 0.84
N PHE A 106 -0.76 -10.46 0.29
CA PHE A 106 -1.53 -11.43 1.05
C PHE A 106 -0.76 -12.75 1.11
N ASN A 107 -0.48 -13.24 2.31
CA ASN A 107 0.19 -14.52 2.55
C ASN A 107 -0.85 -15.58 2.97
N PRO A 108 -1.26 -16.46 2.04
CA PRO A 108 -2.24 -17.50 2.35
C PRO A 108 -1.63 -18.56 3.26
N GLY A 109 -2.40 -19.00 4.26
CA GLY A 109 -1.99 -20.03 5.22
C GLY A 109 -1.07 -19.56 6.35
N MET A 110 -0.62 -18.29 6.32
CA MET A 110 0.14 -17.71 7.40
C MET A 110 -0.72 -17.53 8.64
N LYS A 111 -0.14 -17.80 9.81
CA LYS A 111 -0.80 -17.69 11.12
C LYS A 111 -0.31 -16.43 11.85
N THR A 112 -0.99 -16.10 12.94
CA THR A 112 -0.53 -15.09 13.90
C THR A 112 0.65 -15.60 14.72
N GLY A 113 1.47 -14.68 15.24
CA GLY A 113 2.68 -15.01 16.00
C GLY A 113 3.96 -15.06 15.17
N GLU A 114 3.88 -14.88 13.85
CA GLU A 114 5.03 -14.90 12.95
C GLU A 114 5.80 -13.57 12.99
N LEU A 115 7.14 -13.67 13.03
CA LEU A 115 8.04 -12.52 12.92
C LEU A 115 8.15 -12.05 11.47
N TYR A 116 8.09 -10.73 11.26
CA TYR A 116 8.24 -10.15 9.92
C TYR A 116 8.87 -8.76 9.92
N LYS A 117 9.39 -8.38 8.77
CA LYS A 117 9.83 -7.02 8.40
C LYS A 117 9.50 -6.74 6.94
N PHE A 118 9.64 -5.49 6.55
CA PHE A 118 9.65 -5.08 5.16
C PHE A 118 11.09 -4.87 4.69
N ALA A 119 11.48 -5.59 3.63
CA ALA A 119 12.72 -5.34 2.89
C ALA A 119 12.42 -4.35 1.78
N ILE A 120 12.89 -3.12 1.94
CA ILE A 120 12.60 -1.98 1.06
C ILE A 120 13.84 -1.72 0.21
N THR A 121 13.71 -1.84 -1.11
CA THR A 121 14.76 -1.48 -2.06
C THR A 121 14.62 0.00 -2.42
N THR A 122 15.66 0.77 -2.21
CA THR A 122 15.74 2.18 -2.55
C THR A 122 16.07 2.38 -4.04
N ASP A 123 15.94 3.60 -4.55
CA ASP A 123 16.38 4.05 -5.86
C ASP A 123 17.86 3.77 -6.16
N THR A 124 18.70 3.72 -5.11
CA THR A 124 20.13 3.39 -5.23
C THR A 124 20.42 1.88 -5.19
N GLY A 125 19.36 1.04 -5.14
CA GLY A 125 19.49 -0.42 -5.04
C GLY A 125 19.86 -0.94 -3.65
N LYS A 126 19.92 -0.08 -2.62
CA LYS A 126 20.17 -0.51 -1.23
C LYS A 126 18.91 -1.13 -0.63
N ILE A 127 19.06 -2.27 0.03
CA ILE A 127 17.97 -2.93 0.77
C ILE A 127 17.99 -2.47 2.24
N LEU A 128 16.85 -1.98 2.71
CA LEU A 128 16.62 -1.55 4.08
C LEU A 128 15.57 -2.45 4.74
N TYR A 129 15.92 -3.09 5.86
CA TYR A 129 14.98 -3.87 6.65
C TYR A 129 14.28 -2.96 7.67
N LYS A 130 12.97 -2.82 7.58
CA LYS A 130 12.17 -1.96 8.46
C LYS A 130 11.09 -2.77 9.17
N ALA A 131 10.93 -2.48 10.47
CA ALA A 131 9.75 -2.92 11.21
C ALA A 131 8.50 -2.22 10.68
N ASP A 132 7.36 -2.82 10.90
CA ASP A 132 6.07 -2.25 10.53
C ASP A 132 5.65 -1.16 11.53
N PRO A 133 5.43 0.09 11.08
CA PRO A 133 5.00 1.17 11.97
C PRO A 133 3.56 0.99 12.48
N PHE A 134 2.75 0.13 11.84
CA PHE A 134 1.38 -0.18 12.21
C PHE A 134 1.22 -1.56 12.87
N ALA A 135 2.35 -2.19 13.26
CA ALA A 135 2.29 -3.48 13.94
C ALA A 135 1.60 -3.38 15.31
N PHE A 136 0.67 -4.30 15.59
CA PHE A 136 0.02 -4.42 16.89
C PHE A 136 0.89 -5.12 17.95
N SER A 137 1.92 -5.84 17.50
CA SER A 137 2.86 -6.53 18.38
C SER A 137 4.27 -6.47 17.80
N ALA A 138 5.26 -6.51 18.67
CA ALA A 138 6.67 -6.44 18.32
C ALA A 138 7.48 -7.47 19.10
N GLU A 139 8.60 -7.85 18.54
CA GLU A 139 9.59 -8.73 19.17
C GLU A 139 10.17 -8.08 20.43
N TYR A 140 10.51 -8.91 21.44
CA TYR A 140 11.22 -8.45 22.63
C TYR A 140 12.65 -8.01 22.28
N ARG A 141 13.11 -6.96 22.95
CA ARG A 141 14.51 -6.51 22.82
C ARG A 141 15.49 -7.62 23.19
N PRO A 142 16.61 -7.76 22.43
CA PRO A 142 17.16 -6.86 21.41
C PRO A 142 16.57 -7.01 20.02
N GLY A 143 15.61 -7.90 19.81
CA GLY A 143 14.92 -8.05 18.53
C GLY A 143 14.24 -6.77 18.06
N THR A 144 14.03 -6.66 16.76
CA THR A 144 13.46 -5.46 16.11
C THR A 144 12.42 -5.82 15.04
N ALA A 145 11.93 -7.06 15.03
CA ALA A 145 10.89 -7.47 14.11
C ALA A 145 9.49 -7.11 14.63
N SER A 146 8.56 -6.98 13.72
CA SER A 146 7.14 -6.93 14.02
C SER A 146 6.59 -8.35 14.13
N VAL A 147 5.50 -8.52 14.89
CA VAL A 147 4.84 -9.80 15.10
C VAL A 147 3.40 -9.70 14.62
N THR A 148 2.96 -10.67 13.81
CA THR A 148 1.56 -10.74 13.39
C THR A 148 0.67 -11.06 14.58
N ALA A 149 -0.37 -10.27 14.82
CA ALA A 149 -1.28 -10.41 15.96
C ALA A 149 -2.74 -10.37 15.51
N ASP A 150 -3.59 -11.07 16.25
CA ASP A 150 -5.04 -11.01 16.12
C ASP A 150 -5.61 -10.36 17.39
N LEU A 151 -6.26 -9.21 17.23
CA LEU A 151 -6.91 -8.49 18.32
C LEU A 151 -8.41 -8.81 18.42
N SER A 152 -8.97 -9.60 17.51
CA SER A 152 -10.42 -9.85 17.44
C SER A 152 -10.97 -10.58 18.67
N GLY A 153 -10.13 -11.34 19.37
CA GLY A 153 -10.48 -12.04 20.61
C GLY A 153 -10.48 -11.19 21.87
N PHE A 154 -10.06 -9.91 21.80
CA PHE A 154 -10.02 -9.04 22.97
C PHE A 154 -11.39 -8.38 23.20
N SER A 155 -11.91 -8.48 24.42
CA SER A 155 -13.14 -7.83 24.86
C SER A 155 -12.86 -6.92 26.06
N TRP A 156 -13.29 -5.67 25.97
CA TRP A 156 -13.18 -4.72 27.08
C TRP A 156 -14.17 -5.08 28.19
N ALA A 157 -13.72 -5.15 29.42
CA ALA A 157 -14.54 -5.48 30.59
C ALA A 157 -14.89 -4.22 31.42
N ASP A 158 -14.95 -3.06 30.77
CA ASP A 158 -15.11 -1.73 31.40
C ASP A 158 -16.53 -1.14 31.28
N THR A 159 -17.48 -1.92 30.76
CA THR A 159 -18.87 -1.50 30.55
C THR A 159 -19.52 -0.96 31.83
N ASP A 160 -19.28 -1.61 32.97
CA ASP A 160 -19.82 -1.19 34.28
C ASP A 160 -19.23 0.16 34.73
N TRP A 161 -17.97 0.41 34.39
CA TRP A 161 -17.31 1.69 34.72
C TRP A 161 -17.84 2.83 33.85
N ILE A 162 -17.99 2.58 32.55
CA ILE A 162 -18.53 3.54 31.58
C ILE A 162 -19.97 3.92 31.95
N THR A 163 -20.79 2.96 32.40
CA THR A 163 -22.21 3.18 32.73
C THR A 163 -22.39 3.97 34.00
N LYS A 164 -21.42 3.92 34.93
CA LYS A 164 -21.46 4.64 36.20
C LYS A 164 -20.87 6.05 36.15
N ARG A 165 -20.33 6.47 35.02
CA ARG A 165 -19.73 7.79 34.79
C ARG A 165 -20.76 8.81 34.28
#